data_1d337e8d831cb4243f4abf8ab360b3ac
#
_entry.id   1d337e8d831cb4243f4abf8ab360b3ac
#
_cell.length_a   1.000
_cell.length_b   1.000
_cell.length_c   1.000
_cell.angle_alpha   90.00
_cell.angle_beta   90.00
_cell.angle_gamma   90.00
#
_symmetry.space_group_name_H-M   'P 1'
#
loop_
_entity.id
_entity.type
_entity.pdbx_description
1 polymer ?
#
loop_
_entity_poly.entity_id
_entity_poly.type
_entity_poly.pdbx_seq_one_letter_code
_entity_poly.pdbx_strand_id
1 'polypeptide(L)'
;MIKAGILGGGQLGRMLLQAAANYPVETFVMENDAECPAAHLCHHFTKGDITNYEDVFNFGKGLDVVTIEIENVNEEALQKLEDEGVKIFPKPAALKIIKNKISQKEFYKKIEVPSGNFVVTTSKSELHEHSGFIPAVHKIAQ
;
A
#
# COMPACT_ATOMS: atom_id res chain seq x y z
N MET A 1 -4.18 -24.55 6.06
CA MET A 1 -3.23 -23.47 6.44
C MET A 1 -3.72 -22.21 5.76
N ILE A 2 -3.67 -21.05 6.39
CA ILE A 2 -4.10 -19.80 5.78
C ILE A 2 -3.07 -19.37 4.73
N LYS A 3 -3.52 -19.04 3.53
CA LYS A 3 -2.71 -18.55 2.43
C LYS A 3 -2.66 -17.03 2.47
N ALA A 4 -1.52 -16.46 2.82
CA ALA A 4 -1.32 -15.03 2.99
C ALA A 4 -0.42 -14.46 1.89
N GLY A 5 -0.95 -13.54 1.08
CA GLY A 5 -0.24 -12.80 0.05
C GLY A 5 0.30 -11.47 0.55
N ILE A 6 1.48 -11.11 0.10
CA ILE A 6 2.12 -9.82 0.34
C ILE A 6 2.49 -9.20 -1.00
N LEU A 7 1.98 -8.00 -1.26
CA LEU A 7 2.38 -7.18 -2.40
C LEU A 7 3.52 -6.25 -1.98
N GLY A 8 4.69 -6.46 -2.57
CA GLY A 8 5.94 -5.82 -2.20
C GLY A 8 6.88 -6.77 -1.46
N GLY A 9 8.12 -6.83 -1.92
CA GLY A 9 9.15 -7.74 -1.45
C GLY A 9 10.36 -7.04 -0.78
N GLY A 10 10.21 -5.78 -0.39
CA GLY A 10 11.27 -5.00 0.23
C GLY A 10 11.59 -5.41 1.67
N GLN A 11 12.23 -4.52 2.42
CA GLN A 11 12.66 -4.81 3.80
C GLN A 11 11.48 -5.04 4.75
N LEU A 12 10.39 -4.29 4.59
CA LEU A 12 9.20 -4.48 5.43
C LEU A 12 8.51 -5.80 5.11
N GLY A 13 8.43 -6.19 3.83
CA GLY A 13 7.94 -7.50 3.40
C GLY A 13 8.77 -8.64 4.01
N ARG A 14 10.10 -8.51 4.02
CA ARG A 14 11.00 -9.44 4.70
C ARG A 14 10.72 -9.54 6.20
N MET A 15 10.57 -8.40 6.89
CA MET A 15 10.28 -8.37 8.33
C MET A 15 8.92 -9.02 8.64
N LEU A 16 7.93 -8.79 7.77
CA LEU A 16 6.61 -9.43 7.90
C LEU A 16 6.71 -10.95 7.76
N LEU A 17 7.50 -11.46 6.82
CA LEU A 17 7.76 -12.90 6.68
C LEU A 17 8.46 -13.50 7.90
N GLN A 18 9.44 -12.80 8.47
CA GLN A 18 10.10 -13.23 9.71
C GLN A 18 9.12 -13.35 10.88
N ALA A 19 8.18 -12.40 11.00
CA ALA A 19 7.12 -12.47 12.00
C ALA A 19 6.13 -13.62 11.70
N ALA A 20 5.77 -13.79 10.43
CA ALA A 20 4.83 -14.83 9.97
C ALA A 20 5.34 -16.25 10.24
N ALA A 21 6.66 -16.46 10.31
CA ALA A 21 7.26 -17.76 10.60
C ALA A 21 6.83 -18.36 11.96
N ASN A 22 6.29 -17.56 12.87
CA ASN A 22 5.76 -18.01 14.15
C ASN A 22 4.29 -18.49 14.08
N TYR A 23 3.66 -18.43 12.91
CA TYR A 23 2.25 -18.76 12.71
C TYR A 23 2.07 -19.83 11.64
N PRO A 24 0.99 -20.64 11.70
CA PRO A 24 0.71 -21.66 10.69
C PRO A 24 0.10 -21.04 9.42
N VAL A 25 0.88 -20.19 8.74
CA VAL A 25 0.49 -19.50 7.50
C VAL A 25 1.41 -19.92 6.35
N GLU A 26 0.84 -20.06 5.17
CA GLU A 26 1.57 -20.23 3.92
C GLU A 26 1.71 -18.87 3.25
N THR A 27 2.94 -18.42 3.01
CA THR A 27 3.21 -17.05 2.55
C THR A 27 3.52 -16.99 1.07
N PHE A 28 2.90 -16.05 0.39
CA PHE A 28 3.09 -15.73 -1.02
C PHE A 28 3.57 -14.29 -1.12
N VAL A 29 4.56 -14.01 -1.96
CA VAL A 29 5.07 -12.66 -2.20
C VAL A 29 5.08 -12.38 -3.70
N MET A 30 4.62 -11.18 -4.08
CA MET A 30 4.79 -10.65 -5.42
C MET A 30 5.66 -9.41 -5.40
N GLU A 31 6.67 -9.39 -6.28
CA GLU A 31 7.56 -8.26 -6.51
C GLU A 31 8.15 -8.35 -7.93
N ASN A 32 8.52 -7.22 -8.53
CA ASN A 32 9.12 -7.18 -9.86
C ASN A 32 10.59 -7.62 -9.87
N ASP A 33 11.29 -7.47 -8.75
CA ASP A 33 12.67 -7.89 -8.55
C ASP A 33 12.73 -9.26 -7.86
N ALA A 34 13.23 -10.27 -8.58
CA ALA A 34 13.39 -11.62 -8.05
C ALA A 34 14.48 -11.72 -6.96
N GLU A 35 15.37 -10.73 -6.87
CA GLU A 35 16.42 -10.65 -5.86
C GLU A 35 16.01 -9.79 -4.66
N CYS A 36 14.73 -9.43 -4.55
CA CYS A 36 14.25 -8.62 -3.44
C CYS A 36 14.43 -9.32 -2.07
N PRO A 37 14.53 -8.56 -0.97
CA PRO A 37 14.81 -9.09 0.37
C PRO A 37 13.85 -10.18 0.86
N ALA A 38 12.61 -10.20 0.38
CA ALA A 38 11.57 -11.16 0.77
C ALA A 38 11.60 -12.45 -0.06
N ALA A 39 12.17 -12.44 -1.27
CA ALA A 39 12.06 -13.53 -2.24
C ALA A 39 12.52 -14.90 -1.72
N HIS A 40 13.57 -14.91 -0.90
CA HIS A 40 14.15 -16.16 -0.36
C HIS A 40 13.54 -16.62 0.97
N LEU A 41 12.58 -15.89 1.52
CA LEU A 41 11.96 -16.18 2.81
C LEU A 41 10.50 -16.60 2.71
N CYS A 42 9.84 -16.33 1.60
CA CYS A 42 8.45 -16.75 1.38
C CYS A 42 8.38 -18.21 0.92
N HIS A 43 7.21 -18.84 1.10
CA HIS A 43 6.97 -20.17 0.58
C HIS A 43 6.82 -20.15 -0.95
N HIS A 44 6.19 -19.08 -1.48
CA HIS A 44 5.95 -18.92 -2.92
C HIS A 44 6.27 -17.48 -3.34
N PHE A 45 7.15 -17.35 -4.31
CA PHE A 45 7.48 -16.06 -4.92
C PHE A 45 6.89 -15.98 -6.34
N THR A 46 6.28 -14.85 -6.65
CA THR A 46 5.75 -14.53 -7.97
C THR A 46 6.40 -13.26 -8.48
N LYS A 47 7.10 -13.34 -9.60
CA LYS A 47 7.59 -12.13 -10.27
C LYS A 47 6.43 -11.45 -10.99
N GLY A 48 6.15 -10.18 -10.67
CA GLY A 48 5.07 -9.41 -11.27
C GLY A 48 5.11 -7.95 -10.84
N ASP A 49 4.32 -7.13 -11.51
CA ASP A 49 4.19 -5.70 -11.21
C ASP A 49 2.98 -5.46 -10.29
N ILE A 50 3.24 -5.03 -9.07
CA ILE A 50 2.20 -4.74 -8.07
C ILE A 50 1.29 -3.56 -8.45
N THR A 51 1.64 -2.80 -9.50
CA THR A 51 0.80 -1.72 -10.05
C THR A 51 -0.06 -2.19 -11.23
N ASN A 52 0.22 -3.37 -11.77
CA ASN A 52 -0.54 -3.94 -12.87
C ASN A 52 -1.79 -4.69 -12.37
N TYR A 53 -2.94 -4.42 -12.98
CA TYR A 53 -4.22 -5.03 -12.57
C TYR A 53 -4.21 -6.56 -12.69
N GLU A 54 -3.80 -7.08 -13.84
CA GLU A 54 -3.84 -8.52 -14.11
C GLU A 54 -2.87 -9.29 -13.21
N ASP A 55 -1.67 -8.76 -13.00
CA ASP A 55 -0.68 -9.37 -12.14
C ASP A 55 -1.19 -9.48 -10.70
N VAL A 56 -1.71 -8.37 -10.14
CA VAL A 56 -2.24 -8.33 -8.77
C VAL A 56 -3.47 -9.22 -8.62
N PHE A 57 -4.40 -9.17 -9.58
CA PHE A 57 -5.60 -9.99 -9.54
C PHE A 57 -5.28 -11.49 -9.61
N ASN A 58 -4.43 -11.90 -10.56
CA ASN A 58 -4.03 -13.30 -10.71
C ASN A 58 -3.23 -13.81 -9.50
N PHE A 59 -2.39 -12.96 -8.90
CA PHE A 59 -1.67 -13.29 -7.68
C PHE A 59 -2.61 -13.51 -6.49
N GLY A 60 -3.55 -12.61 -6.28
CA GLY A 60 -4.45 -12.66 -5.13
C GLY A 60 -5.54 -13.72 -5.21
N LYS A 61 -5.87 -14.16 -6.43
CA LYS A 61 -6.93 -15.14 -6.68
C LYS A 61 -6.59 -16.49 -6.03
N GLY A 62 -7.47 -16.92 -5.13
CA GLY A 62 -7.31 -18.20 -4.40
C GLY A 62 -6.45 -18.10 -3.13
N LEU A 63 -6.05 -16.89 -2.74
CA LEU A 63 -5.50 -16.61 -1.42
C LEU A 63 -6.62 -16.28 -0.41
N ASP A 64 -6.38 -16.54 0.87
CA ASP A 64 -7.33 -16.22 1.94
C ASP A 64 -7.25 -14.75 2.34
N VAL A 65 -6.04 -14.19 2.29
CA VAL A 65 -5.77 -12.80 2.66
C VAL A 65 -4.63 -12.21 1.83
N VAL A 66 -4.76 -10.93 1.48
CA VAL A 66 -3.68 -10.17 0.83
C VAL A 66 -3.41 -8.90 1.63
N THR A 67 -2.14 -8.63 1.88
CA THR A 67 -1.66 -7.38 2.47
C THR A 67 -0.63 -6.71 1.56
N ILE A 68 -0.26 -5.49 1.88
CA ILE A 68 0.70 -4.70 1.12
C ILE A 68 1.90 -4.32 1.99
N GLU A 69 3.05 -4.18 1.38
CA GLU A 69 4.25 -3.62 2.01
C GLU A 69 4.39 -2.14 1.70
N ILE A 70 3.98 -1.73 0.50
CA ILE A 70 4.02 -0.36 0.01
C ILE A 70 2.65 0.03 -0.57
N GLU A 71 2.24 1.28 -0.40
CA GLU A 71 0.93 1.77 -0.83
C GLU A 71 0.77 1.88 -2.36
N ASN A 72 1.85 1.89 -3.13
CA ASN A 72 1.80 2.00 -4.59
C ASN A 72 1.44 0.67 -5.26
N VAL A 73 0.21 0.25 -5.08
CA VAL A 73 -0.35 -1.00 -5.64
C VAL A 73 -1.58 -0.71 -6.51
N ASN A 74 -2.01 -1.69 -7.30
CA ASN A 74 -3.25 -1.56 -8.08
C ASN A 74 -4.48 -1.75 -7.18
N GLU A 75 -5.18 -0.66 -6.90
CA GLU A 75 -6.34 -0.64 -6.01
C GLU A 75 -7.59 -1.30 -6.61
N GLU A 76 -7.75 -1.21 -7.93
CA GLU A 76 -8.91 -1.79 -8.62
C GLU A 76 -8.85 -3.31 -8.56
N ALA A 77 -7.66 -3.89 -8.74
CA ALA A 77 -7.45 -5.32 -8.59
C ALA A 77 -7.70 -5.77 -7.14
N LEU A 78 -7.25 -5.00 -6.15
CA LEU A 78 -7.51 -5.30 -4.74
C LEU A 78 -9.00 -5.22 -4.40
N GLN A 79 -9.72 -4.21 -4.94
CA GLN A 79 -11.17 -4.11 -4.77
C GLN A 79 -11.88 -5.31 -5.39
N LYS A 80 -11.48 -5.72 -6.59
CA LYS A 80 -12.05 -6.89 -7.27
C LYS A 80 -11.83 -8.18 -6.47
N LEU A 81 -10.63 -8.36 -5.91
CA LEU A 81 -10.32 -9.50 -5.03
C LEU A 81 -11.18 -9.48 -3.76
N GLU A 82 -11.38 -8.31 -3.14
CA GLU A 82 -12.26 -8.16 -1.97
C GLU A 82 -13.71 -8.53 -2.32
N ASP A 83 -14.21 -8.09 -3.48
CA ASP A 83 -15.56 -8.41 -3.97
C ASP A 83 -15.73 -9.92 -4.24
N GLU A 84 -14.65 -10.63 -4.54
CA GLU A 84 -14.60 -12.08 -4.72
C GLU A 84 -14.35 -12.86 -3.40
N GLY A 85 -14.27 -12.15 -2.27
CA GLY A 85 -14.19 -12.75 -0.94
C GLY A 85 -12.80 -12.91 -0.36
N VAL A 86 -11.74 -12.45 -1.04
CA VAL A 86 -10.38 -12.38 -0.48
C VAL A 86 -10.32 -11.27 0.57
N LYS A 87 -9.74 -11.55 1.72
CA LYS A 87 -9.57 -10.51 2.76
C LYS A 87 -8.42 -9.59 2.40
N ILE A 88 -8.70 -8.31 2.23
CA ILE A 88 -7.68 -7.30 1.88
C ILE A 88 -7.40 -6.39 3.07
N PHE A 89 -6.13 -6.24 3.43
CA PHE A 89 -5.67 -5.36 4.50
C PHE A 89 -4.42 -4.57 4.07
N PRO A 90 -4.43 -3.22 4.19
CA PRO A 90 -5.60 -2.40 4.53
C PRO A 90 -6.68 -2.48 3.45
N LYS A 91 -7.91 -2.09 3.79
CA LYS A 91 -9.03 -2.07 2.84
C LYS A 91 -8.73 -1.18 1.64
N PRO A 92 -9.17 -1.54 0.41
CA PRO A 92 -8.95 -0.72 -0.78
C PRO A 92 -9.44 0.72 -0.63
N ALA A 93 -10.58 0.92 0.05
CA ALA A 93 -11.10 2.25 0.37
C ALA A 93 -10.14 3.09 1.23
N ALA A 94 -9.43 2.46 2.16
CA ALA A 94 -8.42 3.15 2.97
C ALA A 94 -7.18 3.51 2.14
N LEU A 95 -6.76 2.63 1.22
CA LEU A 95 -5.65 2.88 0.32
C LEU A 95 -5.85 4.10 -0.56
N LYS A 96 -7.07 4.29 -1.12
CA LYS A 96 -7.44 5.49 -1.90
C LYS A 96 -7.21 6.78 -1.13
N ILE A 97 -7.48 6.78 0.18
CA ILE A 97 -7.24 7.93 1.05
C ILE A 97 -5.74 8.11 1.31
N ILE A 98 -5.03 7.03 1.61
CA ILE A 98 -3.61 7.06 2.00
C ILE A 98 -2.71 7.49 0.84
N LYS A 99 -2.98 7.03 -0.37
CA LYS A 99 -2.17 7.33 -1.57
C LYS A 99 -2.18 8.82 -1.90
N ASN A 100 -3.32 9.49 -1.80
CA ASN A 100 -3.41 10.91 -2.07
C ASN A 100 -3.26 11.72 -0.78
N LYS A 101 -2.18 12.51 -0.68
CA LYS A 101 -1.86 13.27 0.54
C LYS A 101 -2.87 14.40 0.84
N ILE A 102 -3.54 14.93 -0.17
CA ILE A 102 -4.62 15.91 0.01
C ILE A 102 -5.83 15.20 0.63
N SER A 103 -6.30 14.14 -0.01
CA SER A 103 -7.43 13.34 0.49
C SER A 103 -7.21 12.84 1.91
N GLN A 104 -5.97 12.41 2.24
CA GLN A 104 -5.61 11.98 3.57
C GLN A 104 -5.75 13.10 4.60
N LYS A 105 -5.26 14.31 4.27
CA LYS A 105 -5.34 15.47 5.17
C LYS A 105 -6.77 15.98 5.34
N GLU A 106 -7.54 16.00 4.27
CA GLU A 106 -8.96 16.34 4.30
C GLU A 106 -9.77 15.34 5.12
N PHE A 107 -9.46 14.04 4.98
CA PHE A 107 -10.06 13.00 5.78
C PHE A 107 -9.78 13.20 7.27
N TYR A 108 -8.52 13.46 7.66
CA TYR A 108 -8.19 13.74 9.07
C TYR A 108 -8.94 14.94 9.62
N LYS A 109 -9.06 16.00 8.83
CA LYS A 109 -9.85 17.18 9.19
C LYS A 109 -11.33 16.83 9.39
N LYS A 110 -11.90 16.03 8.49
CA LYS A 110 -13.30 15.60 8.54
C LYS A 110 -13.64 14.78 9.79
N ILE A 111 -12.71 13.92 10.23
CA ILE A 111 -12.91 13.05 11.40
C ILE A 111 -12.29 13.64 12.68
N GLU A 112 -11.87 14.92 12.63
CA GLU A 112 -11.32 15.68 13.76
C GLU A 112 -10.10 15.04 14.43
N VAL A 113 -9.31 14.26 13.67
CA VAL A 113 -8.04 13.72 14.15
C VAL A 113 -6.99 14.82 14.14
N PRO A 114 -6.30 15.09 15.26
CA PRO A 114 -5.22 16.06 15.31
C PRO A 114 -4.13 15.76 14.28
N SER A 115 -3.83 16.70 13.42
CA SER A 115 -2.74 16.59 12.45
C SER A 115 -2.06 17.94 12.26
N GLY A 116 -0.82 17.94 11.77
CA GLY A 116 -0.13 19.20 11.45
C GLY A 116 -0.92 20.03 10.45
N ASN A 117 -0.88 21.35 10.60
CA ASN A 117 -1.48 22.27 9.65
C ASN A 117 -0.98 21.99 8.24
N PHE A 118 -1.82 22.22 7.26
CA PHE A 118 -1.45 22.03 5.86
C PHE A 118 -2.12 23.07 4.96
N VAL A 119 -1.49 23.29 3.83
CA VAL A 119 -1.99 24.13 2.74
C VAL A 119 -1.84 23.33 1.46
N VAL A 120 -2.86 23.36 0.62
CA VAL A 120 -2.83 22.79 -0.73
C VAL A 120 -2.54 23.92 -1.71
N THR A 121 -1.52 23.76 -2.55
CA THR A 121 -1.17 24.72 -3.60
C THR A 121 -1.08 23.98 -4.93
N THR A 122 -1.59 24.59 -5.99
CA THR A 122 -1.62 24.02 -7.34
C THR A 122 -0.69 24.77 -8.31
N SER A 123 -0.14 25.89 -7.86
CA SER A 123 0.75 26.72 -8.65
C SER A 123 1.89 27.32 -7.82
N LYS A 124 2.96 27.75 -8.51
CA LYS A 124 4.08 28.46 -7.89
C LYS A 124 3.64 29.79 -7.29
N SER A 125 2.66 30.46 -7.88
CA SER A 125 2.10 31.71 -7.38
C SER A 125 1.45 31.50 -6.02
N GLU A 126 0.55 30.53 -5.90
CA GLU A 126 -0.11 30.17 -4.65
C GLU A 126 0.89 29.80 -3.55
N LEU A 127 1.97 29.09 -3.93
CA LEU A 127 3.04 28.76 -2.97
C LEU A 127 3.70 30.02 -2.39
N HIS A 128 3.94 31.05 -3.21
CA HIS A 128 4.49 32.32 -2.73
C HIS A 128 3.53 33.07 -1.79
N GLU A 129 2.22 33.01 -2.05
CA GLU A 129 1.21 33.61 -1.17
C GLU A 129 1.21 32.98 0.24
N HIS A 130 1.58 31.69 0.32
CA HIS A 130 1.72 30.94 1.57
C HIS A 130 3.14 30.94 2.17
N SER A 131 4.00 31.88 1.77
CA SER A 131 5.39 31.94 2.27
C SER A 131 5.50 32.03 3.80
N GLY A 132 4.52 32.59 4.49
CA GLY A 132 4.44 32.62 5.95
C GLY A 132 4.20 31.25 6.61
N PHE A 133 3.95 30.21 5.83
CA PHE A 133 3.79 28.82 6.32
C PHE A 133 5.15 28.10 6.50
N ILE A 134 6.25 28.71 6.06
CA ILE A 134 7.60 28.15 6.16
C ILE A 134 8.15 28.36 7.59
N PRO A 135 8.85 27.35 8.19
CA PRO A 135 9.33 26.10 7.55
C PRO A 135 8.25 25.02 7.42
N ALA A 136 8.19 24.37 6.27
CA ALA A 136 7.20 23.34 5.95
C ALA A 136 7.80 22.18 5.14
N VAL A 137 7.16 21.02 5.16
CA VAL A 137 7.50 19.89 4.31
C VAL A 137 6.59 19.90 3.09
N HIS A 138 7.20 19.97 1.91
CA HIS A 138 6.51 19.82 0.64
C HIS A 138 6.28 18.36 0.33
N LYS A 139 5.04 18.02 -0.06
CA LYS A 139 4.68 16.68 -0.54
C LYS A 139 3.88 16.80 -1.82
N ILE A 140 4.20 15.98 -2.80
CA ILE A 140 3.39 15.86 -4.01
C ILE A 140 2.13 15.06 -3.65
N ALA A 141 0.98 15.56 -4.07
CA ALA A 141 -0.25 14.78 -4.07
C ALA A 141 -0.20 13.82 -5.28
N GLN A 142 -0.35 12.55 -5.05
CA GLN A 142 -0.47 11.52 -6.09
C GLN A 142 -1.94 11.26 -6.35
#